data_b63b0de45cd3d7447cf96f77bc6e7d81
#
_entry.id   b63b0de45cd3d7447cf96f77bc6e7d81
#
_cell.length_a   1.000
_cell.length_b   1.000
_cell.length_c   1.000
_cell.angle_alpha   90.00
_cell.angle_beta   90.00
_cell.angle_gamma   90.00
#
_symmetry.space_group_name_H-M   'P 1'
#
loop_
_entity.id
_entity.type
_entity.pdbx_description
1 polymer ?
#
loop_
_entity_poly.entity_id
_entity_poly.type
_entity_poly.pdbx_seq_one_letter_code
_entity_poly.pdbx_strand_id
1 'polypeptide(L)'
;MSWLTDKLFGTKTQLEKAVDQPQETFNAQPPKLDPKVRYLRDTLKFAQQQHKELSNKHVELDRWHRRYGSLEIVELKKLSGIEFEDYLANLFIAQGYTIQKTPISGDYGADLLIKKDQQLIAVQAKCYSGSVGVSAVQEALSGMAYYSCHSAWVVTTGNYTNNAVELATKSNVRLIDSHELGKLVLQMQGKLKNA
;
A
#
# COMPACT_ATOMS: atom_id res chain seq x y z
N MET A 1 -7.45 1.29 67.46
CA MET A 1 -6.52 1.73 66.37
C MET A 1 -7.09 2.91 65.56
N SER A 2 -7.93 3.73 66.16
CA SER A 2 -8.60 4.87 65.45
C SER A 2 -7.88 6.22 65.72
N TRP A 3 -7.03 6.32 66.76
CA TRP A 3 -6.46 7.60 67.17
C TRP A 3 -5.20 8.06 66.39
N LEU A 4 -4.54 7.13 65.68
CA LEU A 4 -3.33 7.41 64.92
C LEU A 4 -3.62 7.89 63.48
N THR A 5 -4.78 7.60 62.95
CA THR A 5 -5.19 8.01 61.58
C THR A 5 -5.68 9.45 61.55
N ASP A 6 -6.34 9.94 62.62
CA ASP A 6 -6.86 11.31 62.66
C ASP A 6 -5.75 12.35 62.82
N LYS A 7 -4.58 11.99 63.35
CA LYS A 7 -3.43 12.88 63.57
C LYS A 7 -2.56 13.06 62.30
N LEU A 8 -2.63 12.15 61.34
CA LEU A 8 -1.85 12.15 60.12
C LEU A 8 -2.60 12.72 58.90
N PHE A 9 -3.92 12.64 58.89
CA PHE A 9 -4.70 13.00 57.70
C PHE A 9 -5.80 14.07 57.91
N GLY A 10 -5.87 14.66 59.13
CA GLY A 10 -6.93 15.63 59.43
C GLY A 10 -8.33 15.04 59.52
N THR A 11 -9.25 15.69 60.20
CA THR A 11 -10.65 15.22 60.28
C THR A 11 -11.33 15.30 58.91
N LYS A 12 -12.23 14.36 58.66
CA LYS A 12 -13.05 14.24 57.43
C LYS A 12 -13.65 15.58 56.97
N THR A 13 -13.96 16.47 57.96
CA THR A 13 -14.48 17.81 57.75
C THR A 13 -13.47 18.80 57.13
N GLN A 14 -12.17 18.56 57.29
CA GLN A 14 -11.13 19.44 56.70
C GLN A 14 -10.83 19.02 55.24
N LEU A 15 -10.96 17.76 54.93
CA LEU A 15 -10.85 17.25 53.56
C LEU A 15 -12.04 17.68 52.68
N GLU A 16 -13.25 17.71 53.23
CA GLU A 16 -14.46 18.17 52.50
C GLU A 16 -14.42 19.68 52.22
N LYS A 17 -13.80 20.50 53.09
CA LYS A 17 -13.64 21.94 52.85
C LYS A 17 -12.55 22.29 51.82
N ALA A 18 -11.63 21.39 51.57
CA ALA A 18 -10.57 21.57 50.54
C ALA A 18 -11.06 21.31 49.12
N VAL A 19 -12.17 20.61 48.97
CA VAL A 19 -12.76 20.26 47.66
C VAL A 19 -13.61 21.37 47.08
N ASP A 20 -14.07 22.33 47.90
CA ASP A 20 -15.03 23.37 47.50
C ASP A 20 -14.36 24.75 47.21
N GLN A 21 -13.04 24.75 46.96
CA GLN A 21 -12.42 25.93 46.35
C GLN A 21 -12.59 25.87 44.85
N PRO A 22 -13.11 26.91 44.16
CA PRO A 22 -13.16 26.94 42.72
C PRO A 22 -11.73 26.76 42.22
N GLN A 23 -11.49 25.67 41.53
CA GLN A 23 -10.25 25.48 40.76
C GLN A 23 -10.16 26.69 39.82
N GLU A 24 -9.26 27.64 40.15
CA GLU A 24 -8.87 28.64 39.17
C GLU A 24 -8.48 27.88 37.93
N THR A 25 -9.32 27.93 36.90
CA THR A 25 -9.02 27.39 35.58
C THR A 25 -7.80 28.15 35.09
N PHE A 26 -6.64 27.51 35.25
CA PHE A 26 -5.36 27.99 34.73
C PHE A 26 -5.47 28.00 33.18
N ASN A 27 -6.13 29.07 32.71
CA ASN A 27 -6.30 29.32 31.29
C ASN A 27 -5.02 29.98 30.72
N ALA A 28 -3.86 29.41 31.09
CA ALA A 28 -2.60 29.82 30.52
C ALA A 28 -2.51 29.16 29.13
N GLN A 29 -2.61 29.98 28.10
CA GLN A 29 -2.21 29.55 26.76
C GLN A 29 -0.80 28.97 26.85
N PRO A 30 -0.56 27.78 26.28
CA PRO A 30 0.76 27.18 26.32
C PRO A 30 1.79 28.19 25.78
N PRO A 31 2.94 28.31 26.42
CA PRO A 31 3.96 29.29 26.03
C PRO A 31 4.29 29.11 24.53
N LYS A 32 4.33 30.22 23.80
CA LYS A 32 4.72 30.20 22.39
C LYS A 32 6.13 29.61 22.28
N LEU A 33 6.25 28.42 21.71
CA LEU A 33 7.53 27.79 21.49
C LEU A 33 8.43 28.68 20.61
N ASP A 34 9.72 28.70 20.94
CA ASP A 34 10.75 29.28 20.07
C ASP A 34 10.60 28.72 18.64
N PRO A 35 10.70 29.58 17.59
CA PRO A 35 10.56 29.16 16.19
C PRO A 35 11.49 28.00 15.82
N LYS A 36 12.73 27.95 16.36
CA LYS A 36 13.66 26.84 16.12
C LYS A 36 13.17 25.55 16.77
N VAL A 37 12.64 25.61 17.99
CA VAL A 37 12.09 24.44 18.69
C VAL A 37 10.84 23.94 17.99
N ARG A 38 10.00 24.85 17.46
CA ARG A 38 8.85 24.47 16.64
C ARG A 38 9.28 23.74 15.39
N TYR A 39 10.21 24.31 14.62
CA TYR A 39 10.76 23.70 13.41
C TYR A 39 11.33 22.30 13.65
N LEU A 40 12.17 22.15 14.70
CA LEU A 40 12.76 20.84 15.06
C LEU A 40 11.69 19.82 15.45
N ARG A 41 10.68 20.23 16.21
CA ARG A 41 9.57 19.36 16.59
C ARG A 41 8.76 18.90 15.37
N ASP A 42 8.47 19.79 14.44
CA ASP A 42 7.69 19.49 13.24
C ASP A 42 8.50 18.57 12.30
N THR A 43 9.81 18.82 12.16
CA THR A 43 10.73 17.94 11.42
C THR A 43 10.80 16.55 12.05
N LEU A 44 10.88 16.46 13.38
CA LEU A 44 10.92 15.19 14.09
C LEU A 44 9.60 14.41 13.90
N LYS A 45 8.46 15.08 14.02
CA LYS A 45 7.14 14.46 13.75
C LYS A 45 7.05 13.93 12.34
N PHE A 46 7.50 14.72 11.36
CA PHE A 46 7.53 14.28 9.97
C PHE A 46 8.41 13.05 9.78
N ALA A 47 9.62 13.03 10.34
CA ALA A 47 10.53 11.90 10.28
C ALA A 47 9.95 10.65 10.96
N GLN A 48 9.31 10.82 12.13
CA GLN A 48 8.61 9.71 12.82
C GLN A 48 7.45 9.15 12.00
N GLN A 49 6.68 10.02 11.34
CA GLN A 49 5.60 9.61 10.45
C GLN A 49 6.14 8.80 9.27
N GLN A 50 7.18 9.27 8.59
CA GLN A 50 7.83 8.57 7.49
C GLN A 50 8.38 7.21 7.92
N HIS A 51 9.05 7.15 9.08
CA HIS A 51 9.55 5.89 9.64
C HIS A 51 8.42 4.90 9.92
N LYS A 52 7.30 5.36 10.49
CA LYS A 52 6.12 4.52 10.76
C LYS A 52 5.50 3.97 9.47
N GLU A 53 5.39 4.80 8.43
CA GLU A 53 4.87 4.39 7.13
C GLU A 53 5.77 3.34 6.46
N LEU A 54 7.09 3.54 6.48
CA LEU A 54 8.07 2.58 5.95
C LEU A 54 8.02 1.25 6.72
N SER A 55 7.95 1.31 8.06
CA SER A 55 7.84 0.13 8.91
C SER A 55 6.55 -0.66 8.61
N ASN A 56 5.41 0.02 8.47
CA ASN A 56 4.15 -0.63 8.12
C ASN A 56 4.22 -1.31 6.75
N LYS A 57 4.78 -0.63 5.73
CA LYS A 57 4.98 -1.22 4.40
C LYS A 57 5.86 -2.46 4.45
N HIS A 58 6.90 -2.46 5.27
CA HIS A 58 7.78 -3.63 5.45
C HIS A 58 7.02 -4.81 6.06
N VAL A 59 6.25 -4.58 7.12
CA VAL A 59 5.42 -5.61 7.75
C VAL A 59 4.36 -6.18 6.79
N GLU A 60 3.75 -5.34 5.97
CA GLU A 60 2.77 -5.78 4.96
C GLU A 60 3.44 -6.63 3.88
N LEU A 61 4.61 -6.22 3.39
CA LEU A 61 5.37 -6.98 2.40
C LEU A 61 5.84 -8.33 2.96
N ASP A 62 6.31 -8.39 4.20
CA ASP A 62 6.70 -9.63 4.88
C ASP A 62 5.50 -10.59 5.07
N ARG A 63 4.32 -10.03 5.38
CA ARG A 63 3.09 -10.81 5.50
C ARG A 63 2.67 -11.39 4.14
N TRP A 64 2.77 -10.57 3.10
CA TRP A 64 2.50 -10.99 1.73
C TRP A 64 3.49 -12.07 1.27
N HIS A 65 4.79 -11.91 1.53
CA HIS A 65 5.81 -12.91 1.20
C HIS A 65 5.54 -14.26 1.88
N ARG A 66 5.12 -14.25 3.15
CA ARG A 66 4.75 -15.48 3.86
C ARG A 66 3.52 -16.17 3.27
N ARG A 67 2.57 -15.40 2.73
CA ARG A 67 1.33 -15.94 2.17
C ARG A 67 1.47 -16.37 0.71
N TYR A 68 2.19 -15.62 -0.08
CA TYR A 68 2.20 -15.74 -1.54
C TYR A 68 3.59 -15.95 -2.14
N GLY A 69 4.66 -15.80 -1.39
CA GLY A 69 6.03 -15.82 -1.91
C GLY A 69 6.49 -17.18 -2.46
N SER A 70 5.78 -18.27 -2.10
CA SER A 70 6.02 -19.62 -2.60
C SER A 70 5.00 -20.08 -3.64
N LEU A 71 3.98 -19.26 -3.98
CA LEU A 71 2.94 -19.66 -4.92
C LEU A 71 3.51 -19.85 -6.32
N GLU A 72 3.13 -20.96 -6.93
CA GLU A 72 3.38 -21.22 -8.34
C GLU A 72 2.25 -20.64 -9.21
N ILE A 73 2.50 -20.51 -10.51
CA ILE A 73 1.51 -19.98 -11.48
C ILE A 73 0.19 -20.75 -11.45
N VAL A 74 0.22 -22.06 -11.18
CA VAL A 74 -0.98 -22.90 -11.08
C VAL A 74 -1.88 -22.46 -9.92
N GLU A 75 -1.28 -21.99 -8.84
CA GLU A 75 -2.03 -21.51 -7.66
C GLU A 75 -2.55 -20.10 -7.90
N LEU A 76 -1.81 -19.25 -8.61
CA LEU A 76 -2.26 -17.90 -8.97
C LEU A 76 -3.54 -17.92 -9.83
N LYS A 77 -3.75 -18.95 -10.65
CA LYS A 77 -4.98 -19.13 -11.43
C LYS A 77 -6.24 -19.32 -10.59
N LYS A 78 -6.10 -19.66 -9.31
CA LYS A 78 -7.21 -19.88 -8.37
C LYS A 78 -7.63 -18.61 -7.63
N LEU A 79 -6.85 -17.54 -7.73
CA LEU A 79 -7.16 -16.27 -7.11
C LEU A 79 -8.38 -15.61 -7.78
N SER A 80 -9.14 -14.86 -7.02
CA SER A 80 -10.12 -13.91 -7.56
C SER A 80 -9.40 -12.77 -8.28
N GLY A 81 -10.11 -12.01 -9.10
CA GLY A 81 -9.54 -10.83 -9.78
C GLY A 81 -8.86 -9.87 -8.80
N ILE A 82 -9.56 -9.51 -7.73
CA ILE A 82 -9.04 -8.58 -6.69
C ILE A 82 -7.79 -9.15 -5.98
N GLU A 83 -7.79 -10.44 -5.64
CA GLU A 83 -6.62 -11.07 -5.03
C GLU A 83 -5.42 -11.11 -5.98
N PHE A 84 -5.67 -11.27 -7.27
CA PHE A 84 -4.63 -11.24 -8.29
C PHE A 84 -4.05 -9.83 -8.50
N GLU A 85 -4.90 -8.80 -8.49
CA GLU A 85 -4.46 -7.40 -8.49
C GLU A 85 -3.59 -7.08 -7.27
N ASP A 86 -4.02 -7.51 -6.08
CA ASP A 86 -3.25 -7.38 -4.83
C ASP A 86 -1.91 -8.12 -4.90
N TYR A 87 -1.92 -9.31 -5.49
CA TYR A 87 -0.72 -10.09 -5.73
C TYR A 87 0.26 -9.33 -6.63
N LEU A 88 -0.21 -8.83 -7.78
CA LEU A 88 0.61 -8.09 -8.74
C LEU A 88 1.17 -6.79 -8.14
N ALA A 89 0.36 -6.05 -7.37
CA ALA A 89 0.80 -4.85 -6.70
C ALA A 89 2.06 -5.13 -5.83
N ASN A 90 2.00 -6.18 -5.01
CA ASN A 90 3.12 -6.55 -4.16
C ASN A 90 4.31 -7.14 -4.94
N LEU A 91 4.06 -7.91 -6.00
CA LEU A 91 5.10 -8.40 -6.91
C LEU A 91 5.90 -7.24 -7.52
N PHE A 92 5.21 -6.20 -8.00
CA PHE A 92 5.87 -5.02 -8.55
C PHE A 92 6.57 -4.16 -7.49
N ILE A 93 6.03 -4.06 -6.26
CA ILE A 93 6.73 -3.42 -5.14
C ILE A 93 8.07 -4.13 -4.87
N ALA A 94 8.08 -5.46 -4.84
CA ALA A 94 9.31 -6.25 -4.65
C ALA A 94 10.33 -6.06 -5.80
N GLN A 95 9.86 -5.63 -6.98
CA GLN A 95 10.71 -5.26 -8.12
C GLN A 95 11.15 -3.80 -8.14
N GLY A 96 10.75 -3.01 -7.14
CA GLY A 96 11.15 -1.61 -6.97
C GLY A 96 10.24 -0.61 -7.66
N TYR A 97 9.00 -0.98 -8.02
CA TYR A 97 7.98 -0.04 -8.47
C TYR A 97 7.25 0.59 -7.27
N THR A 98 6.81 1.81 -7.42
CA THR A 98 5.77 2.41 -6.57
C THR A 98 4.41 2.14 -7.19
N ILE A 99 3.41 1.84 -6.35
CA ILE A 99 2.09 1.40 -6.79
C ILE A 99 1.03 2.39 -6.33
N GLN A 100 0.09 2.69 -7.23
CA GLN A 100 -1.17 3.32 -6.91
C GLN A 100 -2.29 2.42 -7.46
N LYS A 101 -3.17 1.92 -6.60
CA LYS A 101 -4.37 1.21 -7.03
C LYS A 101 -5.40 2.20 -7.55
N THR A 102 -6.09 1.80 -8.58
CA THR A 102 -7.24 2.53 -9.11
C THR A 102 -8.53 2.16 -8.33
N PRO A 103 -9.60 2.93 -8.44
CA PRO A 103 -10.88 2.58 -7.85
C PRO A 103 -11.40 1.23 -8.40
N ILE A 104 -12.09 0.45 -7.56
CA ILE A 104 -12.67 -0.86 -7.94
C ILE A 104 -13.75 -0.71 -9.04
N SER A 105 -14.38 0.44 -9.14
CA SER A 105 -15.33 0.78 -10.19
C SER A 105 -14.97 2.11 -10.82
N GLY A 106 -15.03 2.18 -12.16
CA GLY A 106 -14.61 3.38 -12.89
C GLY A 106 -13.08 3.50 -12.98
N ASP A 107 -12.39 2.38 -13.08
CA ASP A 107 -10.93 2.26 -13.24
C ASP A 107 -10.43 2.64 -14.64
N TYR A 108 -11.38 2.92 -15.54
CA TYR A 108 -11.13 3.27 -16.95
C TYR A 108 -10.23 2.29 -17.71
N GLY A 109 -10.11 1.05 -17.21
CA GLY A 109 -9.35 -0.03 -17.83
C GLY A 109 -7.90 -0.14 -17.35
N ALA A 110 -7.59 0.36 -16.15
CA ALA A 110 -6.33 0.09 -15.48
C ALA A 110 -6.58 -0.27 -14.01
N ASP A 111 -6.22 -1.48 -13.60
CA ASP A 111 -6.37 -1.96 -12.23
C ASP A 111 -5.27 -1.41 -11.30
N LEU A 112 -4.07 -1.19 -11.86
CA LEU A 112 -2.92 -0.64 -11.14
C LEU A 112 -2.22 0.42 -11.98
N LEU A 113 -1.72 1.45 -11.30
CA LEU A 113 -0.73 2.37 -11.85
C LEU A 113 0.60 2.08 -11.16
N ILE A 114 1.62 1.73 -11.95
CA ILE A 114 2.95 1.43 -11.44
C ILE A 114 3.96 2.47 -11.94
N LYS A 115 4.88 2.89 -11.08
CA LYS A 115 5.87 3.91 -11.45
C LYS A 115 7.29 3.47 -11.08
N LYS A 116 8.21 3.62 -12.04
CA LYS A 116 9.65 3.42 -11.85
C LYS A 116 10.42 4.34 -12.81
N ASP A 117 11.50 4.93 -12.34
CA ASP A 117 12.39 5.79 -13.16
C ASP A 117 11.64 6.84 -13.97
N GLN A 118 10.68 7.54 -13.31
CA GLN A 118 9.78 8.54 -13.91
C GLN A 118 8.78 8.00 -14.96
N GLN A 119 8.79 6.70 -15.24
CA GLN A 119 7.82 6.06 -16.14
C GLN A 119 6.58 5.66 -15.35
N LEU A 120 5.42 6.20 -15.70
CA LEU A 120 4.11 5.80 -15.20
C LEU A 120 3.50 4.82 -16.20
N ILE A 121 3.02 3.68 -15.71
CA ILE A 121 2.54 2.55 -16.52
C ILE A 121 1.15 2.16 -16.03
N ALA A 122 0.19 2.08 -16.94
CA ALA A 122 -1.14 1.52 -16.67
C ALA A 122 -1.08 -0.01 -16.79
N VAL A 123 -1.57 -0.72 -15.80
CA VAL A 123 -1.58 -2.20 -15.79
C VAL A 123 -3.02 -2.69 -15.71
N GLN A 124 -3.42 -3.52 -16.67
CA GLN A 124 -4.65 -4.30 -16.66
C GLN A 124 -4.31 -5.73 -16.26
N ALA A 125 -4.99 -6.25 -15.24
CA ALA A 125 -4.80 -7.60 -14.71
C ALA A 125 -5.96 -8.51 -15.15
N LYS A 126 -5.63 -9.70 -15.62
CA LYS A 126 -6.65 -10.72 -15.99
C LYS A 126 -6.28 -12.07 -15.36
N CYS A 127 -6.87 -12.38 -14.20
CA CYS A 127 -6.78 -13.72 -13.62
C CYS A 127 -7.69 -14.66 -14.42
N TYR A 128 -7.11 -15.33 -15.40
CA TYR A 128 -7.88 -16.18 -16.32
C TYR A 128 -7.08 -17.41 -16.73
N SER A 129 -7.71 -18.57 -16.76
CA SER A 129 -7.06 -19.84 -17.13
C SER A 129 -7.03 -20.10 -18.64
N GLY A 130 -7.76 -19.33 -19.43
CA GLY A 130 -7.84 -19.44 -20.90
C GLY A 130 -6.99 -18.38 -21.60
N SER A 131 -7.42 -18.03 -22.84
CA SER A 131 -6.75 -17.01 -23.65
C SER A 131 -7.47 -15.67 -23.54
N VAL A 132 -6.74 -14.64 -23.14
CA VAL A 132 -7.19 -13.24 -23.01
C VAL A 132 -7.26 -12.61 -24.40
N GLY A 133 -8.39 -11.98 -24.72
CA GLY A 133 -8.68 -11.39 -26.01
C GLY A 133 -8.28 -9.92 -26.13
N VAL A 134 -8.69 -9.32 -27.24
CA VAL A 134 -8.40 -7.93 -27.67
C VAL A 134 -8.91 -6.91 -26.65
N SER A 135 -10.05 -7.20 -25.99
CA SER A 135 -10.67 -6.28 -25.03
C SER A 135 -9.72 -5.85 -23.92
N ALA A 136 -8.91 -6.77 -23.38
CA ALA A 136 -7.95 -6.44 -22.33
C ALA A 136 -6.87 -5.45 -22.79
N VAL A 137 -6.45 -5.54 -24.06
CA VAL A 137 -5.51 -4.58 -24.66
C VAL A 137 -6.17 -3.20 -24.81
N GLN A 138 -7.44 -3.18 -25.26
CA GLN A 138 -8.22 -1.94 -25.39
C GLN A 138 -8.47 -1.28 -24.02
N GLU A 139 -8.80 -2.07 -22.99
CA GLU A 139 -8.94 -1.59 -21.62
C GLU A 139 -7.63 -0.95 -21.14
N ALA A 140 -6.50 -1.64 -21.29
CA ALA A 140 -5.17 -1.09 -20.88
C ALA A 140 -4.82 0.20 -21.63
N LEU A 141 -5.14 0.32 -22.92
CA LEU A 141 -4.96 1.54 -23.70
C LEU A 141 -5.87 2.68 -23.22
N SER A 142 -7.11 2.37 -22.86
CA SER A 142 -8.04 3.33 -22.28
C SER A 142 -7.49 3.87 -20.95
N GLY A 143 -7.04 2.99 -20.07
CA GLY A 143 -6.40 3.36 -18.80
C GLY A 143 -5.14 4.19 -19.01
N MET A 144 -4.29 3.80 -19.96
CA MET A 144 -3.09 4.56 -20.31
C MET A 144 -3.43 6.00 -20.70
N ALA A 145 -4.44 6.19 -21.54
CA ALA A 145 -4.88 7.50 -22.02
C ALA A 145 -5.49 8.33 -20.88
N TYR A 146 -6.38 7.73 -20.09
CA TYR A 146 -7.08 8.40 -19.00
C TYR A 146 -6.13 8.90 -17.91
N TYR A 147 -5.18 8.05 -17.48
CA TYR A 147 -4.21 8.39 -16.43
C TYR A 147 -2.94 9.06 -16.96
N SER A 148 -2.89 9.40 -18.25
CA SER A 148 -1.71 10.00 -18.89
C SER A 148 -0.42 9.20 -18.64
N CYS A 149 -0.52 7.87 -18.76
CA CYS A 149 0.61 6.97 -18.57
C CYS A 149 1.52 6.95 -19.80
N HIS A 150 2.79 6.61 -19.59
CA HIS A 150 3.79 6.50 -20.67
C HIS A 150 3.65 5.20 -21.46
N SER A 151 3.11 4.14 -20.83
CA SER A 151 2.90 2.84 -21.46
C SER A 151 1.77 2.07 -20.78
N ALA A 152 1.30 1.01 -21.44
CA ALA A 152 0.29 0.12 -20.92
C ALA A 152 0.79 -1.34 -20.93
N TRP A 153 0.45 -2.08 -19.87
CA TRP A 153 0.74 -3.50 -19.74
C TRP A 153 -0.56 -4.27 -19.51
N VAL A 154 -0.64 -5.48 -20.08
CA VAL A 154 -1.66 -6.46 -19.70
C VAL A 154 -0.94 -7.64 -19.06
N VAL A 155 -1.39 -8.07 -17.89
CA VAL A 155 -0.83 -9.20 -17.16
C VAL A 155 -1.89 -10.26 -16.95
N THR A 156 -1.57 -11.52 -17.30
CA THR A 156 -2.52 -12.62 -17.12
C THR A 156 -1.86 -13.87 -16.55
N THR A 157 -2.66 -14.67 -15.84
CA THR A 157 -2.30 -16.05 -15.46
C THR A 157 -2.52 -17.06 -16.60
N GLY A 158 -3.10 -16.63 -17.71
CA GLY A 158 -3.36 -17.42 -18.92
C GLY A 158 -2.41 -17.09 -20.06
N ASN A 159 -2.94 -17.20 -21.28
CA ASN A 159 -2.26 -16.86 -22.54
C ASN A 159 -3.02 -15.73 -23.24
N TYR A 160 -2.55 -15.32 -24.42
CA TYR A 160 -3.20 -14.32 -25.26
C TYR A 160 -3.68 -14.94 -26.58
N THR A 161 -4.77 -14.41 -27.14
CA THR A 161 -5.17 -14.72 -28.51
C THR A 161 -4.23 -14.03 -29.51
N ASN A 162 -4.12 -14.58 -30.74
CA ASN A 162 -3.30 -13.97 -31.79
C ASN A 162 -3.71 -12.52 -32.08
N ASN A 163 -5.01 -12.23 -32.09
CA ASN A 163 -5.51 -10.87 -32.31
C ASN A 163 -5.12 -9.92 -31.19
N ALA A 164 -5.08 -10.38 -29.93
CA ALA A 164 -4.60 -9.58 -28.81
C ALA A 164 -3.10 -9.26 -28.95
N VAL A 165 -2.30 -10.25 -29.35
CA VAL A 165 -0.86 -10.07 -29.61
C VAL A 165 -0.62 -9.09 -30.76
N GLU A 166 -1.40 -9.21 -31.85
CA GLU A 166 -1.30 -8.30 -32.99
C GLU A 166 -1.61 -6.86 -32.60
N LEU A 167 -2.75 -6.64 -31.90
CA LEU A 167 -3.12 -5.31 -31.43
C LEU A 167 -2.07 -4.73 -30.48
N ALA A 168 -1.63 -5.51 -29.51
CA ALA A 168 -0.63 -5.08 -28.53
C ALA A 168 0.69 -4.67 -29.19
N THR A 169 1.13 -5.43 -30.20
CA THR A 169 2.34 -5.11 -30.98
C THR A 169 2.19 -3.77 -31.72
N LYS A 170 1.03 -3.56 -32.38
CA LYS A 170 0.76 -2.31 -33.13
C LYS A 170 0.60 -1.08 -32.24
N SER A 171 0.11 -1.27 -31.01
CA SER A 171 -0.16 -0.21 -30.05
C SER A 171 0.92 -0.07 -28.97
N ASN A 172 2.01 -0.82 -29.07
CA ASN A 172 3.12 -0.83 -28.10
C ASN A 172 2.66 -1.13 -26.66
N VAL A 173 1.67 -2.03 -26.50
CA VAL A 173 1.23 -2.55 -25.20
C VAL A 173 2.06 -3.77 -24.85
N ARG A 174 2.64 -3.81 -23.66
CA ARG A 174 3.36 -4.99 -23.18
C ARG A 174 2.39 -6.05 -22.68
N LEU A 175 2.58 -7.27 -23.17
CA LEU A 175 1.84 -8.44 -22.70
C LEU A 175 2.75 -9.29 -21.79
N ILE A 176 2.23 -9.64 -20.61
CA ILE A 176 2.89 -10.53 -19.65
C ILE A 176 1.94 -11.73 -19.47
N ASP A 177 2.25 -12.83 -20.13
CA ASP A 177 1.52 -14.08 -20.03
C ASP A 177 1.95 -14.90 -18.79
N SER A 178 1.34 -16.08 -18.63
CA SER A 178 1.65 -17.00 -17.52
C SER A 178 3.14 -17.39 -17.45
N HIS A 179 3.81 -17.52 -18.61
CA HIS A 179 5.22 -17.89 -18.67
C HIS A 179 6.14 -16.74 -18.22
N GLU A 180 5.89 -15.52 -18.75
CA GLU A 180 6.66 -14.35 -18.35
C GLU A 180 6.37 -13.98 -16.89
N LEU A 181 5.13 -14.06 -16.44
CA LEU A 181 4.75 -13.87 -15.04
C LEU A 181 5.49 -14.87 -14.13
N GLY A 182 5.58 -16.14 -14.53
CA GLY A 182 6.36 -17.15 -13.80
C GLY A 182 7.82 -16.77 -13.63
N LYS A 183 8.46 -16.22 -14.67
CA LYS A 183 9.84 -15.72 -14.57
C LYS A 183 9.96 -14.56 -13.58
N LEU A 184 9.00 -13.62 -13.57
CA LEU A 184 8.97 -12.51 -12.62
C LEU A 184 8.83 -13.00 -11.18
N VAL A 185 7.98 -13.99 -10.95
CA VAL A 185 7.79 -14.63 -9.64
C VAL A 185 9.08 -15.31 -9.17
N LEU A 186 9.73 -16.11 -10.02
CA LEU A 186 11.00 -16.77 -9.70
C LEU A 186 12.14 -15.78 -9.40
N GLN A 187 12.21 -14.68 -10.14
CA GLN A 187 13.20 -13.61 -9.89
C GLN A 187 12.97 -12.96 -8.52
N MET A 188 11.72 -12.75 -8.13
CA MET A 188 11.37 -12.25 -6.81
C MET A 188 11.79 -13.24 -5.72
N GLN A 189 11.45 -14.53 -5.87
CA GLN A 189 11.82 -15.58 -4.91
C GLN A 189 13.34 -15.72 -4.76
N GLY A 190 14.09 -15.58 -5.86
CA GLY A 190 15.56 -15.58 -5.84
C GLY A 190 16.16 -14.40 -5.07
N LYS A 191 15.58 -13.21 -5.18
CA LYS A 191 15.99 -12.03 -4.40
C LYS A 191 15.73 -12.21 -2.90
N LEU A 192 14.63 -12.85 -2.52
CA LEU A 192 14.27 -13.11 -1.13
C LEU A 192 15.18 -14.12 -0.43
N LYS A 193 15.73 -15.10 -1.17
CA LYS A 193 16.69 -16.08 -0.62
C LYS A 193 18.08 -15.50 -0.38
N ASN A 194 18.39 -14.36 -0.99
CA ASN A 194 19.70 -13.71 -0.94
C ASN A 194 19.69 -12.42 -0.09
N ALA A 195 18.55 -12.05 0.52
CA ALA A 195 18.36 -10.90 1.40
C ALA A 195 18.26 -11.34 2.87
#